data_c3d09fd231b1f498d1223b1bdd9dbba4
#
_entry.id   c3d09fd231b1f498d1223b1bdd9dbba4
#
_cell.length_a   1.000
_cell.length_b   1.000
_cell.length_c   1.000
_cell.angle_alpha   90.00
_cell.angle_beta   90.00
_cell.angle_gamma   90.00
#
_symmetry.space_group_name_H-M   'P 1'
#
loop_
_entity.id
_entity.type
_entity.pdbx_description
1 polymer ?
#
loop_
_entity_poly.entity_id
_entity_poly.type
_entity_poly.pdbx_seq_one_letter_code
_entity_poly.pdbx_strand_id
1 'polypeptide(L)'
;RSDLDLTIDQAALPTAQRVADRLGWAFYPLDTARDVARLVFSATNGEPLICDIASLRGGTLETDLLARDFTINAMAFALERNGETRLIDICKGQADLTNRIVRRVSAASLAEDAVRLLRAVRFTHQLNFTLDEETTVQIKRLQGTLRLASAERMRDEIWKMLGTDKPAQAIDDLQKLGLLGYVLPEISALVGVEQSYPHYQDTYHHTLQVVQNSVQIRNWIKGQQVTEKGPAQTAWQQALEP
;
A
#
# COMPACT_ATOMS: atom_id res chain seq x y z
N ARG A 1 -1.91 -10.08 11.34
CA ARG A 1 -2.15 -8.68 11.70
C ARG A 1 -3.24 -8.65 12.75
N SER A 2 -2.96 -8.00 13.84
CA SER A 2 -3.87 -7.85 15.01
C SER A 2 -4.62 -6.52 14.98
N ASP A 3 -4.91 -6.00 13.78
CA ASP A 3 -5.58 -4.73 13.58
C ASP A 3 -7.03 -4.99 13.14
N LEU A 4 -7.98 -4.35 13.81
CA LEU A 4 -9.41 -4.38 13.49
C LEU A 4 -9.83 -2.99 13.02
N ASP A 5 -10.37 -2.88 11.82
CA ASP A 5 -10.92 -1.65 11.28
C ASP A 5 -12.44 -1.70 11.35
N LEU A 6 -13.06 -0.82 12.11
CA LEU A 6 -14.52 -0.72 12.27
C LEU A 6 -15.02 0.58 11.65
N THR A 7 -16.18 0.50 11.01
CA THR A 7 -16.93 1.67 10.54
C THR A 7 -18.31 1.66 11.17
N ILE A 8 -18.73 2.80 11.73
CA ILE A 8 -19.98 2.94 12.45
C ILE A 8 -20.83 4.08 11.87
N ASP A 9 -22.13 4.00 12.05
CA ASP A 9 -23.12 4.98 11.59
C ASP A 9 -23.31 6.18 12.55
N GLN A 10 -22.49 6.23 13.59
CA GLN A 10 -22.48 7.28 14.60
C GLN A 10 -21.13 8.02 14.60
N ALA A 11 -21.04 9.11 15.37
CA ALA A 11 -19.77 9.79 15.58
C ALA A 11 -18.75 8.85 16.24
N ALA A 12 -17.61 8.63 15.53
CA ALA A 12 -16.63 7.63 15.94
C ALA A 12 -15.81 8.07 17.16
N LEU A 13 -15.33 9.30 17.19
CA LEU A 13 -14.54 9.81 18.32
C LEU A 13 -15.25 9.70 19.67
N PRO A 14 -16.48 10.25 19.86
CA PRO A 14 -17.16 10.13 21.15
C PRO A 14 -17.58 8.70 21.47
N THR A 15 -17.85 7.87 20.46
CA THR A 15 -18.20 6.45 20.68
C THR A 15 -16.97 5.67 21.12
N ALA A 16 -15.84 5.84 20.45
CA ALA A 16 -14.57 5.20 20.81
C ALA A 16 -14.11 5.62 22.22
N GLN A 17 -14.24 6.91 22.59
CA GLN A 17 -13.92 7.38 23.94
C GLN A 17 -14.76 6.66 25.00
N ARG A 18 -16.08 6.57 24.79
CA ARG A 18 -16.97 5.85 25.74
C ARG A 18 -16.62 4.38 25.88
N VAL A 19 -16.23 3.73 24.77
CA VAL A 19 -15.78 2.34 24.79
C VAL A 19 -14.47 2.21 25.56
N ALA A 20 -13.50 3.09 25.31
CA ALA A 20 -12.23 3.12 26.02
C ALA A 20 -12.42 3.29 27.54
N ASP A 21 -13.23 4.27 27.93
CA ASP A 21 -13.52 4.55 29.35
C ASP A 21 -14.19 3.33 30.05
N ARG A 22 -15.11 2.67 29.35
CA ARG A 22 -15.83 1.52 29.90
C ARG A 22 -14.98 0.26 30.03
N LEU A 23 -14.03 0.06 29.09
CA LEU A 23 -13.24 -1.17 29.01
C LEU A 23 -11.81 -1.00 29.56
N GLY A 24 -11.42 0.24 29.94
CA GLY A 24 -10.07 0.55 30.39
C GLY A 24 -9.03 0.47 29.28
N TRP A 25 -9.43 0.78 28.03
CA TRP A 25 -8.55 0.78 26.86
C TRP A 25 -7.93 2.15 26.62
N ALA A 26 -6.76 2.19 25.98
CA ALA A 26 -6.17 3.45 25.57
C ALA A 26 -6.88 4.00 24.33
N PHE A 27 -7.15 5.31 24.34
CA PHE A 27 -7.83 6.04 23.25
C PHE A 27 -6.88 7.07 22.63
N TYR A 28 -6.86 7.11 21.30
CA TYR A 28 -6.10 8.08 20.52
C TYR A 28 -6.97 8.62 19.38
N PRO A 29 -7.19 9.97 19.28
CA PRO A 29 -7.77 10.55 18.08
C PRO A 29 -6.73 10.52 16.95
N LEU A 30 -7.02 9.82 15.85
CA LEU A 30 -6.11 9.74 14.71
C LEU A 30 -6.34 10.87 13.70
N ASP A 31 -7.59 11.15 13.40
CA ASP A 31 -7.98 12.21 12.46
C ASP A 31 -9.33 12.80 12.92
N THR A 32 -9.26 13.98 13.52
CA THR A 32 -10.46 14.65 14.04
C THR A 32 -11.35 15.19 12.93
N ALA A 33 -10.76 15.56 11.78
CA ALA A 33 -11.53 16.08 10.64
C ALA A 33 -12.32 14.98 9.93
N ARG A 34 -11.79 13.74 9.95
CA ARG A 34 -12.42 12.56 9.36
C ARG A 34 -13.16 11.69 10.36
N ASP A 35 -13.20 12.11 11.62
CA ASP A 35 -13.82 11.39 12.72
C ASP A 35 -13.29 9.93 12.83
N VAL A 36 -11.96 9.81 13.03
CA VAL A 36 -11.24 8.53 13.16
C VAL A 36 -10.54 8.46 14.51
N ALA A 37 -10.78 7.37 15.25
CA ALA A 37 -10.17 7.06 16.51
C ALA A 37 -9.44 5.73 16.48
N ARG A 38 -8.43 5.58 17.33
CA ARG A 38 -7.73 4.33 17.61
C ARG A 38 -7.92 3.93 19.06
N LEU A 39 -8.30 2.69 19.25
CA LEU A 39 -8.28 2.02 20.56
C LEU A 39 -7.12 1.03 20.59
N VAL A 40 -6.39 1.01 21.70
CA VAL A 40 -5.32 0.04 21.92
C VAL A 40 -5.60 -0.68 23.23
N PHE A 41 -5.58 -2.01 23.19
CA PHE A 41 -5.77 -2.85 24.36
C PHE A 41 -4.84 -4.08 24.30
N SER A 42 -4.52 -4.63 25.45
CA SER A 42 -3.69 -5.83 25.51
C SER A 42 -4.55 -7.07 25.41
N ALA A 43 -4.23 -7.95 24.48
CA ALA A 43 -4.83 -9.28 24.43
C ALA A 43 -4.39 -10.14 25.62
N THR A 44 -5.05 -11.26 25.84
CA THR A 44 -4.72 -12.22 26.91
C THR A 44 -3.30 -12.77 26.83
N ASN A 45 -2.68 -12.76 25.67
CA ASN A 45 -1.26 -13.12 25.43
C ASN A 45 -0.27 -11.98 25.66
N GLY A 46 -0.75 -10.78 26.06
CA GLY A 46 0.07 -9.58 26.29
C GLY A 46 0.42 -8.79 25.03
N GLU A 47 0.05 -9.23 23.83
CA GLU A 47 0.26 -8.46 22.61
C GLU A 47 -0.76 -7.32 22.47
N PRO A 48 -0.35 -6.13 22.01
CA PRO A 48 -1.30 -5.05 21.77
C PRO A 48 -2.18 -5.40 20.57
N LEU A 49 -3.49 -5.24 20.75
CA LEU A 49 -4.49 -5.24 19.70
C LEU A 49 -4.88 -3.80 19.39
N ILE A 50 -4.98 -3.49 18.11
CA ILE A 50 -5.35 -2.17 17.62
C ILE A 50 -6.73 -2.26 16.98
N CYS A 51 -7.61 -1.33 17.37
CA CYS A 51 -8.93 -1.19 16.77
C CYS A 51 -9.11 0.26 16.30
N ASP A 52 -9.16 0.45 15.00
CA ASP A 52 -9.47 1.75 14.40
C ASP A 52 -10.97 1.86 14.16
N ILE A 53 -11.56 2.95 14.60
CA ILE A 53 -13.00 3.21 14.48
C ILE A 53 -13.18 4.50 13.69
N ALA A 54 -13.94 4.44 12.61
CA ALA A 54 -14.26 5.58 11.76
C ALA A 54 -15.76 5.74 11.57
N SER A 55 -16.22 6.97 11.37
CA SER A 55 -17.59 7.23 10.92
C SER A 55 -17.75 6.88 9.44
N LEU A 56 -18.95 6.41 9.06
CA LEU A 56 -19.32 6.16 7.66
C LEU A 56 -19.19 7.44 6.82
N ARG A 57 -18.47 7.37 5.73
CA ARG A 57 -18.40 8.45 4.74
C ARG A 57 -19.73 8.55 3.98
N GLY A 58 -20.25 9.77 3.86
CA GLY A 58 -21.52 9.99 3.15
C GLY A 58 -22.75 9.39 3.83
N GLY A 59 -22.65 8.95 5.09
CA GLY A 59 -23.76 8.53 5.95
C GLY A 59 -24.28 7.11 5.69
N THR A 60 -23.83 6.39 4.66
CA THR A 60 -24.22 5.00 4.41
C THR A 60 -23.00 4.13 4.11
N LEU A 61 -23.07 2.84 4.45
CA LEU A 61 -22.01 1.89 4.14
C LEU A 61 -21.73 1.81 2.63
N GLU A 62 -22.78 1.85 1.82
CA GLU A 62 -22.66 1.83 0.36
C GLU A 62 -21.84 3.01 -0.15
N THR A 63 -22.16 4.21 0.30
CA THR A 63 -21.43 5.43 -0.08
C THR A 63 -19.96 5.37 0.39
N ASP A 64 -19.71 4.85 1.60
CA ASP A 64 -18.35 4.69 2.10
C ASP A 64 -17.54 3.70 1.25
N LEU A 65 -18.12 2.55 0.89
CA LEU A 65 -17.44 1.56 0.06
C LEU A 65 -17.16 2.09 -1.35
N LEU A 66 -18.11 2.83 -1.95
CA LEU A 66 -17.94 3.46 -3.27
C LEU A 66 -16.89 4.59 -3.28
N ALA A 67 -16.61 5.22 -2.13
CA ALA A 67 -15.58 6.24 -1.97
C ALA A 67 -14.16 5.66 -1.76
N ARG A 68 -14.02 4.33 -1.70
CA ARG A 68 -12.72 3.68 -1.52
C ARG A 68 -11.90 3.68 -2.82
N ASP A 69 -10.62 3.34 -2.70
CA ASP A 69 -9.68 3.36 -3.82
C ASP A 69 -9.89 2.19 -4.80
N PHE A 70 -9.79 0.95 -4.30
CA PHE A 70 -9.83 -0.27 -5.11
C PHE A 70 -10.89 -1.24 -4.60
N THR A 71 -11.45 -2.03 -5.52
CA THR A 71 -12.51 -3.02 -5.24
C THR A 71 -12.12 -3.99 -4.14
N ILE A 72 -10.87 -4.45 -4.13
CA ILE A 72 -10.32 -5.36 -3.12
C ILE A 72 -10.27 -4.74 -1.70
N ASN A 73 -10.35 -3.43 -1.58
CA ASN A 73 -10.42 -2.67 -0.32
C ASN A 73 -11.83 -2.14 -0.04
N ALA A 74 -12.79 -2.40 -0.93
CA ALA A 74 -14.16 -1.89 -0.85
C ALA A 74 -15.16 -2.98 -0.48
N MET A 75 -14.78 -3.82 0.46
CA MET A 75 -15.60 -4.86 1.08
C MET A 75 -15.70 -4.63 2.57
N ALA A 76 -16.80 -5.06 3.17
CA ALA A 76 -17.01 -4.99 4.61
C ALA A 76 -17.75 -6.23 5.13
N PHE A 77 -17.55 -6.54 6.40
CA PHE A 77 -18.41 -7.47 7.10
C PHE A 77 -19.38 -6.68 7.99
N ALA A 78 -20.68 -6.83 7.76
CA ALA A 78 -21.67 -6.37 8.71
C ALA A 78 -21.68 -7.32 9.92
N LEU A 79 -21.54 -6.74 11.13
CA LEU A 79 -21.67 -7.47 12.37
C LEU A 79 -23.11 -7.31 12.87
N GLU A 80 -23.85 -8.42 12.90
CA GLU A 80 -25.23 -8.45 13.36
C GLU A 80 -25.28 -8.61 14.90
N ARG A 81 -26.40 -8.22 15.50
CA ARG A 81 -26.57 -8.29 16.98
C ARG A 81 -26.47 -9.71 17.55
N ASN A 82 -26.75 -10.72 16.76
CA ASN A 82 -26.63 -12.13 17.12
C ASN A 82 -25.18 -12.67 17.03
N GLY A 83 -24.21 -11.80 16.63
CA GLY A 83 -22.79 -12.17 16.43
C GLY A 83 -22.49 -12.76 15.08
N GLU A 84 -23.48 -12.93 14.20
CA GLU A 84 -23.24 -13.36 12.82
C GLU A 84 -22.62 -12.23 11.99
N THR A 85 -21.82 -12.62 11.00
CA THR A 85 -21.20 -11.69 10.06
C THR A 85 -21.68 -11.97 8.65
N ARG A 86 -22.00 -10.91 7.91
CA ARG A 86 -22.39 -10.98 6.51
C ARG A 86 -21.46 -10.14 5.67
N LEU A 87 -20.85 -10.75 4.64
CA LEU A 87 -20.02 -10.02 3.67
C LEU A 87 -20.89 -9.07 2.84
N ILE A 88 -20.44 -7.84 2.71
CA ILE A 88 -20.98 -6.81 1.85
C ILE A 88 -19.92 -6.47 0.80
N ASP A 89 -20.17 -6.79 -0.45
CA ASP A 89 -19.28 -6.62 -1.58
C ASP A 89 -20.05 -6.05 -2.79
N ILE A 90 -20.27 -4.76 -2.78
CA ILE A 90 -21.00 -4.06 -3.84
C ILE A 90 -20.13 -3.78 -5.08
N CYS A 91 -18.81 -3.80 -4.91
CA CYS A 91 -17.83 -3.49 -5.94
C CYS A 91 -17.21 -4.73 -6.58
N LYS A 92 -17.67 -5.94 -6.24
CA LYS A 92 -17.12 -7.22 -6.71
C LYS A 92 -15.63 -7.43 -6.32
N GLY A 93 -15.24 -6.91 -5.15
CA GLY A 93 -13.88 -7.00 -4.65
C GLY A 93 -13.43 -8.43 -4.41
N GLN A 94 -14.34 -9.34 -3.99
CA GLN A 94 -14.03 -10.76 -3.81
C GLN A 94 -13.64 -11.43 -5.14
N ALA A 95 -14.32 -11.08 -6.22
CA ALA A 95 -13.99 -11.60 -7.56
C ALA A 95 -12.61 -11.09 -8.00
N ASP A 96 -12.32 -9.78 -7.83
CA ASP A 96 -11.03 -9.20 -8.17
C ASP A 96 -9.90 -9.75 -7.27
N LEU A 97 -10.17 -10.02 -6.01
CA LEU A 97 -9.22 -10.66 -5.09
C LEU A 97 -8.87 -12.08 -5.57
N THR A 98 -9.89 -12.86 -5.97
CA THR A 98 -9.71 -14.23 -6.50
C THR A 98 -8.93 -14.22 -7.81
N ASN A 99 -9.24 -13.27 -8.70
CA ASN A 99 -8.57 -13.11 -10.00
C ASN A 99 -7.24 -12.36 -9.90
N ARG A 100 -6.84 -11.90 -8.73
CA ARG A 100 -5.61 -11.14 -8.47
C ARG A 100 -5.55 -9.86 -9.30
N ILE A 101 -6.62 -9.07 -9.30
CA ILE A 101 -6.73 -7.83 -10.05
C ILE A 101 -6.79 -6.64 -9.08
N VAL A 102 -6.01 -5.60 -9.36
CA VAL A 102 -6.14 -4.27 -8.74
C VAL A 102 -6.98 -3.41 -9.66
N ARG A 103 -8.26 -3.22 -9.29
CA ARG A 103 -9.24 -2.42 -10.03
C ARG A 103 -9.74 -1.25 -9.20
N ARG A 104 -9.82 -0.05 -9.78
CA ARG A 104 -10.45 1.10 -9.14
C ARG A 104 -11.93 0.84 -8.87
N VAL A 105 -12.47 1.38 -7.78
CA VAL A 105 -13.89 1.27 -7.47
C VAL A 105 -14.74 2.00 -8.51
N SER A 106 -14.32 3.20 -8.89
CA SER A 106 -15.03 4.04 -9.88
C SER A 106 -14.04 4.95 -10.62
N ALA A 107 -14.53 5.60 -11.68
CA ALA A 107 -13.74 6.62 -12.37
C ALA A 107 -13.40 7.83 -11.49
N ALA A 108 -14.23 8.16 -10.50
CA ALA A 108 -13.99 9.25 -9.57
C ALA A 108 -12.92 8.90 -8.51
N SER A 109 -12.83 7.63 -8.10
CA SER A 109 -12.01 7.22 -6.97
C SER A 109 -10.52 7.58 -7.12
N LEU A 110 -9.93 7.49 -8.31
CA LEU A 110 -8.53 7.89 -8.53
C LEU A 110 -8.36 9.41 -8.63
N ALA A 111 -9.39 10.14 -9.05
CA ALA A 111 -9.33 11.60 -9.19
C ALA A 111 -9.45 12.33 -7.83
N GLU A 112 -10.12 11.71 -6.85
CA GLU A 112 -10.32 12.28 -5.52
C GLU A 112 -9.03 12.39 -4.70
N ASP A 113 -8.07 11.50 -4.93
CA ASP A 113 -6.82 11.46 -4.17
C ASP A 113 -5.68 10.95 -5.05
N ALA A 114 -4.78 11.86 -5.44
CA ALA A 114 -3.67 11.55 -6.34
C ALA A 114 -2.73 10.45 -5.80
N VAL A 115 -2.60 10.26 -4.49
CA VAL A 115 -1.76 9.20 -3.92
C VAL A 115 -2.30 7.81 -4.27
N ARG A 116 -3.59 7.69 -4.61
CA ARG A 116 -4.18 6.42 -5.07
C ARG A 116 -3.52 5.88 -6.35
N LEU A 117 -2.93 6.76 -7.18
CA LEU A 117 -2.16 6.35 -8.35
C LEU A 117 -0.92 5.53 -7.95
N LEU A 118 -0.21 5.96 -6.92
CA LEU A 118 0.94 5.23 -6.36
C LEU A 118 0.50 3.95 -5.63
N ARG A 119 -0.61 4.03 -4.89
CA ARG A 119 -1.18 2.87 -4.20
C ARG A 119 -1.56 1.74 -5.17
N ALA A 120 -2.02 2.06 -6.39
CA ALA A 120 -2.29 1.06 -7.42
C ALA A 120 -1.05 0.24 -7.74
N VAL A 121 0.07 0.90 -8.03
CA VAL A 121 1.36 0.25 -8.29
C VAL A 121 1.82 -0.55 -7.07
N ARG A 122 1.74 0.05 -5.88
CA ARG A 122 2.11 -0.65 -4.65
C ARG A 122 1.32 -1.94 -4.44
N PHE A 123 -0.01 -1.92 -4.57
CA PHE A 123 -0.82 -3.12 -4.38
C PHE A 123 -0.54 -4.19 -5.43
N THR A 124 -0.29 -3.80 -6.67
CA THR A 124 0.13 -4.72 -7.74
C THR A 124 1.35 -5.54 -7.30
N HIS A 125 2.39 -4.89 -6.78
CA HIS A 125 3.61 -5.59 -6.39
C HIS A 125 3.54 -6.22 -4.99
N GLN A 126 2.88 -5.57 -4.04
CA GLN A 126 2.74 -6.09 -2.68
C GLN A 126 1.91 -7.38 -2.62
N LEU A 127 0.86 -7.48 -3.44
CA LEU A 127 -0.06 -8.62 -3.47
C LEU A 127 0.27 -9.61 -4.61
N ASN A 128 1.21 -9.26 -5.50
CA ASN A 128 1.49 -9.98 -6.74
C ASN A 128 0.24 -10.14 -7.61
N PHE A 129 -0.46 -9.01 -7.82
CA PHE A 129 -1.66 -8.87 -8.63
C PHE A 129 -1.34 -8.17 -9.96
N THR A 130 -2.31 -8.13 -10.87
CA THR A 130 -2.23 -7.37 -12.12
C THR A 130 -3.09 -6.12 -12.03
N LEU A 131 -2.64 -5.05 -12.70
CA LEU A 131 -3.42 -3.82 -12.78
C LEU A 131 -4.48 -3.95 -13.88
N ASP A 132 -5.73 -3.61 -13.56
CA ASP A 132 -6.83 -3.56 -14.52
C ASP A 132 -6.56 -2.55 -15.65
N GLU A 133 -6.99 -2.87 -16.87
CA GLU A 133 -6.70 -2.06 -18.06
C GLU A 133 -7.29 -0.65 -17.97
N GLU A 134 -8.58 -0.53 -17.60
CA GLU A 134 -9.21 0.78 -17.46
C GLU A 134 -8.59 1.61 -16.34
N THR A 135 -8.17 0.94 -15.25
CA THR A 135 -7.43 1.57 -14.15
C THR A 135 -6.08 2.08 -14.65
N THR A 136 -5.36 1.30 -15.45
CA THR A 136 -4.09 1.66 -16.08
C THR A 136 -4.23 2.90 -16.96
N VAL A 137 -5.24 2.93 -17.85
CA VAL A 137 -5.52 4.07 -18.72
C VAL A 137 -5.80 5.33 -17.91
N GLN A 138 -6.59 5.20 -16.86
CA GLN A 138 -6.93 6.34 -16.02
C GLN A 138 -5.73 6.87 -15.22
N ILE A 139 -4.86 6.00 -14.70
CA ILE A 139 -3.62 6.40 -14.03
C ILE A 139 -2.77 7.26 -14.97
N LYS A 140 -2.53 6.82 -16.20
CA LYS A 140 -1.77 7.58 -17.19
C LYS A 140 -2.39 8.95 -17.48
N ARG A 141 -3.74 9.02 -17.52
CA ARG A 141 -4.45 10.29 -17.73
C ARG A 141 -4.31 11.26 -16.55
N LEU A 142 -4.29 10.73 -15.33
CA LEU A 142 -4.28 11.51 -14.09
C LEU A 142 -2.88 11.75 -13.52
N GLN A 143 -1.80 11.26 -14.14
CA GLN A 143 -0.43 11.35 -13.61
C GLN A 143 -0.04 12.74 -13.09
N GLY A 144 -0.45 13.79 -13.79
CA GLY A 144 -0.15 15.19 -13.44
C GLY A 144 -0.73 15.65 -12.10
N THR A 145 -1.77 14.98 -11.58
CA THR A 145 -2.39 15.29 -10.30
C THR A 145 -1.47 14.96 -9.11
N LEU A 146 -0.42 14.14 -9.29
CA LEU A 146 0.57 13.87 -8.25
C LEU A 146 1.25 15.14 -7.74
N ARG A 147 1.31 16.21 -8.51
CA ARG A 147 1.82 17.53 -8.06
C ARG A 147 1.03 18.11 -6.90
N LEU A 148 -0.21 17.66 -6.70
CA LEU A 148 -1.10 18.11 -5.63
C LEU A 148 -0.99 17.24 -4.37
N ALA A 149 -0.31 16.10 -4.45
CA ALA A 149 -0.11 15.21 -3.33
C ALA A 149 1.01 15.71 -2.41
N SER A 150 0.88 15.48 -1.10
CA SER A 150 1.96 15.82 -0.17
C SER A 150 3.16 14.89 -0.34
N ALA A 151 4.36 15.44 -0.21
CA ALA A 151 5.61 14.71 -0.38
C ALA A 151 5.72 13.54 0.64
N GLU A 152 5.23 13.74 1.87
CA GLU A 152 5.24 12.70 2.91
C GLU A 152 4.40 11.49 2.50
N ARG A 153 3.20 11.71 1.96
CA ARG A 153 2.33 10.62 1.53
C ARG A 153 2.91 9.88 0.33
N MET A 154 3.50 10.61 -0.64
CA MET A 154 4.19 9.99 -1.78
C MET A 154 5.39 9.16 -1.32
N ARG A 155 6.24 9.73 -0.45
CA ARG A 155 7.39 9.02 0.13
C ARG A 155 6.97 7.73 0.83
N ASP A 156 5.89 7.77 1.62
CA ASP A 156 5.42 6.59 2.36
C ASP A 156 4.96 5.46 1.43
N GLU A 157 4.34 5.77 0.29
CA GLU A 157 4.00 4.77 -0.72
C GLU A 157 5.25 4.20 -1.40
N ILE A 158 6.24 5.05 -1.74
CA ILE A 158 7.53 4.59 -2.29
C ILE A 158 8.26 3.68 -1.31
N TRP A 159 8.34 4.04 -0.02
CA TRP A 159 8.95 3.18 1.00
C TRP A 159 8.29 1.80 1.08
N LYS A 160 6.96 1.75 1.01
CA LYS A 160 6.22 0.49 1.00
C LYS A 160 6.51 -0.33 -0.27
N MET A 161 6.67 0.30 -1.43
CA MET A 161 7.05 -0.37 -2.68
C MET A 161 8.46 -0.95 -2.59
N LEU A 162 9.44 -0.17 -2.09
CA LEU A 162 10.82 -0.63 -1.89
C LEU A 162 10.91 -1.78 -0.87
N GLY A 163 9.95 -1.86 0.05
CA GLY A 163 9.80 -2.95 1.01
C GLY A 163 9.29 -4.26 0.43
N THR A 164 8.79 -4.29 -0.81
CA THR A 164 8.31 -5.52 -1.47
C THR A 164 9.45 -6.43 -1.93
N ASP A 165 9.12 -7.59 -2.50
CA ASP A 165 10.13 -8.50 -3.07
C ASP A 165 10.50 -8.14 -4.52
N LYS A 166 9.76 -7.23 -5.14
CA LYS A 166 9.96 -6.80 -6.54
C LYS A 166 10.05 -5.28 -6.66
N PRO A 167 10.94 -4.59 -5.91
CA PRO A 167 10.99 -3.13 -5.90
C PRO A 167 11.43 -2.56 -7.27
N ALA A 168 12.32 -3.24 -8.00
CA ALA A 168 12.73 -2.81 -9.33
C ALA A 168 11.55 -2.78 -10.31
N GLN A 169 10.71 -3.81 -10.28
CA GLN A 169 9.52 -3.85 -11.14
C GLN A 169 8.51 -2.76 -10.76
N ALA A 170 8.36 -2.47 -9.46
CA ALA A 170 7.50 -1.36 -9.03
C ALA A 170 7.99 0.00 -9.55
N ILE A 171 9.30 0.27 -9.51
CA ILE A 171 9.89 1.50 -10.07
C ILE A 171 9.70 1.54 -11.60
N ASP A 172 9.92 0.43 -12.29
CA ASP A 172 9.75 0.33 -13.73
C ASP A 172 8.28 0.56 -14.17
N ASP A 173 7.32 0.04 -13.40
CA ASP A 173 5.91 0.30 -13.64
C ASP A 173 5.52 1.76 -13.35
N LEU A 174 6.12 2.42 -12.35
CA LEU A 174 5.97 3.87 -12.18
C LEU A 174 6.46 4.63 -13.42
N GLN A 175 7.57 4.21 -14.03
CA GLN A 175 8.10 4.82 -15.26
C GLN A 175 7.15 4.61 -16.44
N LYS A 176 6.68 3.36 -16.66
CA LYS A 176 5.73 3.01 -17.75
C LYS A 176 4.39 3.72 -17.64
N LEU A 177 3.98 4.03 -16.42
CA LEU A 177 2.74 4.76 -16.12
C LEU A 177 2.92 6.28 -16.12
N GLY A 178 4.15 6.79 -16.29
CA GLY A 178 4.48 8.23 -16.30
C GLY A 178 4.46 8.87 -14.91
N LEU A 179 4.51 8.07 -13.85
CA LEU A 179 4.45 8.53 -12.45
C LEU A 179 5.84 8.82 -11.88
N LEU A 180 6.89 8.14 -12.39
CA LEU A 180 8.23 8.17 -11.79
C LEU A 180 8.82 9.59 -11.73
N GLY A 181 8.64 10.38 -12.78
CA GLY A 181 9.15 11.76 -12.84
C GLY A 181 8.53 12.71 -11.81
N TYR A 182 7.40 12.36 -11.20
CA TYR A 182 6.77 13.15 -10.13
C TYR A 182 7.26 12.76 -8.72
N VAL A 183 7.77 11.54 -8.55
CA VAL A 183 8.11 11.00 -7.21
C VAL A 183 9.62 10.80 -7.03
N LEU A 184 10.33 10.44 -8.09
CA LEU A 184 11.78 10.21 -8.12
C LEU A 184 12.34 10.74 -9.45
N PRO A 185 12.32 12.07 -9.68
CA PRO A 185 12.75 12.68 -10.94
C PRO A 185 14.20 12.36 -11.31
N GLU A 186 15.08 12.20 -10.30
CA GLU A 186 16.48 11.85 -10.52
C GLU A 186 16.62 10.46 -11.13
N ILE A 187 15.81 9.50 -10.70
CA ILE A 187 15.81 8.13 -11.28
C ILE A 187 15.20 8.14 -12.68
N SER A 188 14.12 8.91 -12.89
CA SER A 188 13.51 9.05 -14.21
C SER A 188 14.48 9.68 -15.23
N ALA A 189 15.36 10.57 -14.79
CA ALA A 189 16.37 11.20 -15.64
C ALA A 189 17.49 10.25 -16.08
N LEU A 190 17.62 9.08 -15.48
CA LEU A 190 18.64 8.08 -15.86
C LEU A 190 18.23 7.24 -17.08
N VAL A 191 16.97 7.34 -17.52
CA VAL A 191 16.49 6.57 -18.68
C VAL A 191 17.24 7.00 -19.93
N GLY A 192 17.88 6.03 -20.62
CA GLY A 192 18.64 6.28 -21.83
C GLY A 192 20.01 6.95 -21.61
N VAL A 193 20.46 7.13 -20.37
CA VAL A 193 21.81 7.60 -20.07
C VAL A 193 22.79 6.44 -20.20
N GLU A 194 23.65 6.52 -21.21
CA GLU A 194 24.66 5.50 -21.49
C GLU A 194 25.74 5.48 -20.40
N GLN A 195 26.25 4.27 -20.13
CA GLN A 195 27.41 4.07 -19.26
C GLN A 195 28.67 3.79 -20.09
N SER A 196 29.82 4.16 -19.53
CA SER A 196 31.11 3.81 -20.12
C SER A 196 31.40 2.30 -19.96
N TYR A 197 32.19 1.78 -20.92
CA TYR A 197 32.73 0.39 -20.82
C TYR A 197 33.28 0.11 -19.42
N PRO A 198 33.04 -1.07 -18.80
CA PRO A 198 32.48 -2.31 -19.39
C PRO A 198 30.95 -2.49 -19.23
N HIS A 199 30.20 -1.47 -18.94
CA HIS A 199 28.75 -1.57 -18.75
C HIS A 199 28.01 -1.50 -20.10
N TYR A 200 27.10 -2.47 -20.32
CA TYR A 200 26.34 -2.58 -21.58
C TYR A 200 24.87 -2.16 -21.45
N GLN A 201 24.43 -1.83 -20.24
CA GLN A 201 23.08 -1.34 -19.96
C GLN A 201 23.13 0.17 -19.69
N ASP A 202 22.01 0.87 -19.94
CA ASP A 202 21.89 2.26 -19.51
C ASP A 202 21.87 2.37 -17.97
N THR A 203 22.10 3.56 -17.46
CA THR A 203 22.20 3.83 -16.03
C THR A 203 20.90 3.50 -15.29
N TYR A 204 19.75 3.68 -15.95
CA TYR A 204 18.44 3.36 -15.37
C TYR A 204 18.29 1.86 -15.09
N HIS A 205 18.51 1.00 -16.08
CA HIS A 205 18.38 -0.44 -15.92
C HIS A 205 19.42 -1.01 -14.93
N HIS A 206 20.65 -0.46 -14.96
CA HIS A 206 21.64 -0.81 -13.95
C HIS A 206 21.15 -0.45 -12.53
N THR A 207 20.59 0.74 -12.34
CA THR A 207 20.02 1.17 -11.04
C THR A 207 18.90 0.24 -10.58
N LEU A 208 17.99 -0.15 -11.49
CA LEU A 208 16.93 -1.12 -11.18
C LEU A 208 17.50 -2.46 -10.72
N GLN A 209 18.57 -2.94 -11.35
CA GLN A 209 19.23 -4.19 -10.95
C GLN A 209 19.86 -4.07 -9.55
N VAL A 210 20.51 -2.97 -9.24
CA VAL A 210 21.05 -2.70 -7.89
C VAL A 210 19.93 -2.70 -6.84
N VAL A 211 18.81 -2.03 -7.13
CA VAL A 211 17.64 -2.01 -6.25
C VAL A 211 17.08 -3.42 -6.04
N GLN A 212 16.99 -4.23 -7.10
CA GLN A 212 16.51 -5.62 -6.95
C GLN A 212 17.48 -6.48 -6.14
N ASN A 213 18.78 -6.32 -6.34
CA ASN A 213 19.80 -7.07 -5.59
C ASN A 213 19.79 -6.71 -4.09
N SER A 214 19.38 -5.49 -3.72
CA SER A 214 19.25 -5.10 -2.31
C SER A 214 18.22 -5.95 -1.53
N VAL A 215 17.25 -6.55 -2.22
CA VAL A 215 16.30 -7.49 -1.61
C VAL A 215 17.00 -8.73 -1.08
N GLN A 216 18.01 -9.25 -1.82
CA GLN A 216 18.78 -10.41 -1.38
C GLN A 216 19.57 -10.09 -0.11
N ILE A 217 20.21 -8.91 -0.05
CA ILE A 217 20.92 -8.43 1.14
C ILE A 217 19.96 -8.30 2.32
N ARG A 218 18.80 -7.68 2.12
CA ARG A 218 17.75 -7.56 3.14
C ARG A 218 17.31 -8.92 3.68
N ASN A 219 17.07 -9.91 2.81
CA ASN A 219 16.63 -11.23 3.20
C ASN A 219 17.74 -11.98 3.96
N TRP A 220 19.00 -11.84 3.53
CA TRP A 220 20.15 -12.38 4.23
C TRP A 220 20.30 -11.81 5.66
N ILE A 221 20.19 -10.49 5.83
CA ILE A 221 20.23 -9.83 7.17
C ILE A 221 19.11 -10.36 8.07
N LYS A 222 17.94 -10.70 7.51
CA LYS A 222 16.80 -11.26 8.25
C LYS A 222 16.93 -12.77 8.53
N GLY A 223 18.04 -13.42 8.16
CA GLY A 223 18.25 -14.86 8.33
C GLY A 223 17.39 -15.74 7.42
N GLN A 224 16.79 -15.17 6.37
CA GLN A 224 16.03 -15.93 5.38
C GLN A 224 17.00 -16.55 4.36
N GLN A 225 16.74 -17.81 3.95
CA GLN A 225 17.57 -18.46 2.91
C GLN A 225 17.45 -17.70 1.58
N VAL A 226 18.58 -17.29 1.04
CA VAL A 226 18.66 -16.67 -0.29
C VAL A 226 18.77 -17.79 -1.32
N THR A 227 17.78 -17.93 -2.19
CA THR A 227 17.64 -19.04 -3.13
C THR A 227 18.58 -18.99 -4.34
N GLU A 228 19.24 -17.85 -4.58
CA GLU A 228 20.22 -17.70 -5.67
C GLU A 228 21.55 -17.13 -5.14
N LYS A 229 22.62 -17.88 -5.37
CA LYS A 229 23.99 -17.40 -5.14
C LYS A 229 24.36 -16.44 -6.28
N GLY A 230 24.05 -15.15 -6.11
CA GLY A 230 24.58 -14.12 -7.00
C GLY A 230 26.11 -13.92 -6.79
N PRO A 231 26.85 -13.44 -7.79
CA PRO A 231 28.32 -13.21 -7.69
C PRO A 231 28.71 -12.27 -6.53
N ALA A 232 27.81 -11.38 -6.09
CA ALA A 232 28.05 -10.53 -4.93
C ALA A 232 28.04 -11.29 -3.60
N GLN A 233 27.28 -12.38 -3.47
CA GLN A 233 27.17 -13.14 -2.22
C GLN A 233 28.49 -13.84 -1.85
N THR A 234 29.23 -14.31 -2.84
CA THR A 234 30.55 -14.92 -2.63
C THR A 234 31.59 -13.90 -2.15
N ALA A 235 31.55 -12.69 -2.71
CA ALA A 235 32.46 -11.63 -2.33
C ALA A 235 32.19 -11.10 -0.91
N TRP A 236 30.93 -10.95 -0.50
CA TRP A 236 30.57 -10.51 0.85
C TRP A 236 30.81 -11.59 1.91
N GLN A 237 30.56 -12.88 1.60
CA GLN A 237 30.90 -13.97 2.52
C GLN A 237 32.39 -14.06 2.77
N GLN A 238 33.24 -13.87 1.75
CA GLN A 238 34.70 -13.84 1.90
C GLN A 238 35.20 -12.62 2.65
N ALA A 239 34.51 -11.48 2.58
CA ALA A 239 34.87 -10.24 3.29
C ALA A 239 34.45 -10.22 4.76
N LEU A 240 33.53 -11.09 5.20
CA LEU A 240 32.99 -11.17 6.56
C LEU A 240 33.44 -12.41 7.33
N GLU A 241 34.19 -13.31 6.71
CA GLU A 241 34.90 -14.38 7.44
C GLU A 241 36.12 -13.78 8.16
N PRO A 242 36.26 -14.05 9.48
CA PRO A 242 37.32 -13.50 10.29
C PRO A 242 38.71 -14.05 9.94
#